data_1c127e25a0d681abdc6a930544a0a7cd
#
_entry.id   1c127e25a0d681abdc6a930544a0a7cd
#
_cell.length_a   1.000
_cell.length_b   1.000
_cell.length_c   1.000
_cell.angle_alpha   90.00
_cell.angle_beta   90.00
_cell.angle_gamma   90.00
#
_symmetry.space_group_name_H-M   'P 1'
#
loop_
_entity.id
_entity.type
_entity.pdbx_description
1 polymer ?
#
loop_
_entity_poly.entity_id
_entity_poly.type
_entity_poly.pdbx_seq_one_letter_code
_entity_poly.pdbx_strand_id
1 'polypeptide(L)'
;MLLYCRYVFEKILIILEETMKKTKIICTMGPNTNDRNLIKDLALAGMDIARFNFSHGDHEEQAGRFALIKSVREELNIPIATLLDTKGPEIRTGAVKDDKKVTLVEGQKYTLTTRQVPADDKINMVTYAGLPEDVTTGNIILIDDGLI
;
A
#
# COMPACT_ATOMS: atom_id res chain seq x y z
N MET A 1 -13.87 -48.88 -17.75
CA MET A 1 -14.36 -47.78 -16.89
C MET A 1 -13.24 -46.91 -16.31
N LEU A 2 -12.17 -47.48 -15.78
CA LEU A 2 -11.04 -46.72 -15.24
C LEU A 2 -10.25 -45.87 -16.25
N LEU A 3 -10.03 -46.37 -17.46
CA LEU A 3 -9.31 -45.65 -18.54
C LEU A 3 -10.08 -44.42 -19.07
N TYR A 4 -11.41 -44.49 -19.12
CA TYR A 4 -12.23 -43.36 -19.54
C TYR A 4 -12.24 -42.24 -18.50
N CYS A 5 -12.27 -42.59 -17.22
CA CYS A 5 -12.24 -41.65 -16.11
C CYS A 5 -10.88 -40.88 -16.05
N ARG A 6 -9.77 -41.57 -16.31
CA ARG A 6 -8.43 -40.98 -16.37
C ARG A 6 -8.31 -40.01 -17.57
N TYR A 7 -8.80 -40.39 -18.73
CA TYR A 7 -8.78 -39.53 -19.94
C TYR A 7 -9.61 -38.25 -19.76
N VAL A 8 -10.80 -38.37 -19.17
CA VAL A 8 -11.65 -37.21 -18.86
C VAL A 8 -10.96 -36.29 -17.83
N PHE A 9 -10.34 -36.88 -16.81
CA PHE A 9 -9.63 -36.11 -15.76
C PHE A 9 -8.41 -35.36 -16.35
N GLU A 10 -7.61 -36.02 -17.21
CA GLU A 10 -6.48 -35.39 -17.89
C GLU A 10 -6.93 -34.25 -18.82
N LYS A 11 -8.03 -34.42 -19.54
CA LYS A 11 -8.62 -33.40 -20.42
C LYS A 11 -9.12 -32.20 -19.59
N ILE A 12 -9.78 -32.45 -18.47
CA ILE A 12 -10.24 -31.39 -17.56
C ILE A 12 -9.03 -30.64 -16.96
N LEU A 13 -7.97 -31.34 -16.59
CA LEU A 13 -6.75 -30.73 -16.06
C LEU A 13 -6.09 -29.81 -17.11
N ILE A 14 -5.98 -30.27 -18.35
CA ILE A 14 -5.42 -29.47 -19.46
C ILE A 14 -6.27 -28.22 -19.72
N ILE A 15 -7.60 -28.35 -19.75
CA ILE A 15 -8.51 -27.21 -19.94
C ILE A 15 -8.37 -26.22 -18.77
N LEU A 16 -8.24 -26.70 -17.53
CA LEU A 16 -8.02 -25.84 -16.36
C LEU A 16 -6.66 -25.13 -16.43
N GLU A 17 -5.61 -25.80 -16.90
CA GLU A 17 -4.29 -25.17 -17.07
C GLU A 17 -4.30 -24.11 -18.19
N GLU A 18 -4.99 -24.36 -19.30
CA GLU A 18 -5.10 -23.39 -20.40
C GLU A 18 -5.97 -22.19 -20.06
N THR A 19 -6.96 -22.36 -19.17
CA THR A 19 -7.86 -21.27 -18.74
C THR A 19 -7.33 -20.50 -17.54
N MET A 20 -6.35 -21.04 -16.81
CA MET A 20 -5.77 -20.36 -15.67
C MET A 20 -4.86 -19.22 -16.10
N LYS A 21 -5.26 -18.01 -15.73
CA LYS A 21 -4.47 -16.80 -15.91
C LYS A 21 -3.12 -16.93 -15.20
N LYS A 22 -2.02 -16.88 -15.95
CA LYS A 22 -0.65 -17.02 -15.42
C LYS A 22 -0.18 -15.75 -14.70
N THR A 23 -0.61 -14.57 -15.17
CA THR A 23 -0.31 -13.29 -14.54
C THR A 23 -1.34 -12.99 -13.46
N LYS A 24 -0.88 -12.62 -12.26
CA LYS A 24 -1.73 -12.19 -11.16
C LYS A 24 -1.84 -10.68 -11.13
N ILE A 25 -3.05 -10.16 -10.98
CA ILE A 25 -3.34 -8.73 -10.92
C ILE A 25 -3.52 -8.33 -9.46
N ILE A 26 -2.66 -7.41 -9.00
CA ILE A 26 -2.74 -6.83 -7.65
C ILE A 26 -3.33 -5.44 -7.79
N CYS A 27 -4.46 -5.18 -7.12
CA CYS A 27 -5.07 -3.87 -7.06
C CYS A 27 -4.88 -3.27 -5.66
N THR A 28 -4.36 -2.06 -5.58
CA THR A 28 -4.24 -1.36 -4.29
C THR A 28 -5.57 -0.71 -3.92
N MET A 29 -6.05 -1.05 -2.73
CA MET A 29 -7.26 -0.48 -2.14
C MET A 29 -6.95 0.90 -1.55
N GLY A 30 -7.79 1.87 -1.86
CA GLY A 30 -7.62 3.25 -1.41
C GLY A 30 -8.96 4.01 -1.39
N PRO A 31 -8.97 5.32 -1.17
CA PRO A 31 -10.21 6.11 -1.11
C PRO A 31 -11.11 5.95 -2.33
N ASN A 32 -10.51 5.82 -3.52
CA ASN A 32 -11.26 5.64 -4.77
C ASN A 32 -11.87 4.24 -4.95
N THR A 33 -11.53 3.28 -4.11
CA THR A 33 -12.03 1.89 -4.17
C THR A 33 -12.94 1.55 -2.99
N ASN A 34 -13.61 2.54 -2.40
CA ASN A 34 -14.58 2.33 -1.32
C ASN A 34 -15.99 1.97 -1.84
N ASP A 35 -16.21 2.02 -3.16
CA ASP A 35 -17.47 1.66 -3.80
C ASP A 35 -17.56 0.15 -4.03
N ARG A 36 -18.67 -0.44 -3.57
CA ARG A 36 -18.90 -1.89 -3.67
C ARG A 36 -19.02 -2.37 -5.13
N ASN A 37 -19.65 -1.59 -6.00
CA ASN A 37 -19.85 -2.00 -7.38
C ASN A 37 -18.51 -1.96 -8.12
N LEU A 38 -17.69 -0.94 -7.87
CA LEU A 38 -16.34 -0.88 -8.42
C LEU A 38 -15.50 -2.08 -8.00
N ILE A 39 -15.59 -2.52 -6.73
CA ILE A 39 -14.88 -3.73 -6.28
C ILE A 39 -15.37 -4.99 -7.00
N LYS A 40 -16.69 -5.10 -7.23
CA LYS A 40 -17.25 -6.20 -8.04
C LYS A 40 -16.72 -6.18 -9.47
N ASP A 41 -16.69 -5.01 -10.11
CA ASP A 41 -16.19 -4.86 -11.47
C ASP A 41 -14.71 -5.22 -11.55
N LEU A 42 -13.88 -4.80 -10.59
CA LEU A 42 -12.48 -5.18 -10.49
C LEU A 42 -12.31 -6.70 -10.31
N ALA A 43 -13.12 -7.32 -9.46
CA ALA A 43 -13.12 -8.76 -9.23
C ALA A 43 -13.46 -9.53 -10.53
N LEU A 44 -14.52 -9.13 -11.21
CA LEU A 44 -14.96 -9.73 -12.48
C LEU A 44 -13.98 -9.47 -13.63
N ALA A 45 -13.30 -8.33 -13.64
CA ALA A 45 -12.24 -7.99 -14.58
C ALA A 45 -10.94 -8.77 -14.33
N GLY A 46 -10.86 -9.53 -13.23
CA GLY A 46 -9.75 -10.44 -12.96
C GLY A 46 -8.77 -9.98 -11.90
N MET A 47 -9.18 -9.16 -10.93
CA MET A 47 -8.38 -8.89 -9.74
C MET A 47 -8.15 -10.19 -8.95
N ASP A 48 -6.90 -10.53 -8.71
CA ASP A 48 -6.51 -11.71 -7.93
C ASP A 48 -6.22 -11.35 -6.47
N ILE A 49 -5.65 -10.15 -6.25
CA ILE A 49 -5.16 -9.73 -4.93
C ILE A 49 -5.59 -8.29 -4.66
N ALA A 50 -6.24 -8.07 -3.54
CA ALA A 50 -6.51 -6.75 -2.98
C ALA A 50 -5.40 -6.38 -2.00
N ARG A 51 -4.59 -5.35 -2.32
CA ARG A 51 -3.48 -4.87 -1.49
C ARG A 51 -3.92 -3.69 -0.64
N PHE A 52 -3.66 -3.76 0.65
CA PHE A 52 -3.92 -2.72 1.64
C PHE A 52 -2.60 -2.11 2.09
N ASN A 53 -2.35 -0.87 1.69
CA ASN A 53 -1.14 -0.14 2.08
C ASN A 53 -1.34 0.55 3.43
N PHE A 54 -0.72 0.01 4.48
CA PHE A 54 -0.82 0.53 5.85
C PHE A 54 0.08 1.74 6.13
N SER A 55 0.82 2.22 5.12
CA SER A 55 1.48 3.52 5.20
C SER A 55 0.49 4.70 5.09
N HIS A 56 -0.76 4.44 4.67
CA HIS A 56 -1.80 5.44 4.48
C HIS A 56 -3.11 5.04 5.15
N GLY A 57 -3.84 6.05 5.61
CA GLY A 57 -5.10 5.85 6.34
C GLY A 57 -4.90 5.30 7.75
N ASP A 58 -5.97 5.18 8.47
CA ASP A 58 -5.99 4.59 9.81
C ASP A 58 -6.50 3.12 9.79
N HIS A 59 -6.46 2.49 10.96
CA HIS A 59 -6.87 1.09 11.10
C HIS A 59 -8.36 0.88 10.84
N GLU A 60 -9.21 1.86 11.16
CA GLU A 60 -10.65 1.77 10.97
C GLU A 60 -11.01 1.82 9.48
N GLU A 61 -10.40 2.74 8.72
CA GLU A 61 -10.55 2.81 7.26
C GLU A 61 -10.10 1.51 6.59
N GLN A 62 -8.94 0.98 6.98
CA GLN A 62 -8.42 -0.27 6.42
C GLN A 62 -9.33 -1.46 6.76
N ALA A 63 -9.87 -1.53 7.99
CA ALA A 63 -10.82 -2.56 8.39
C ALA A 63 -12.12 -2.49 7.56
N GLY A 64 -12.63 -1.30 7.30
CA GLY A 64 -13.82 -1.08 6.45
C GLY A 64 -13.60 -1.59 5.02
N ARG A 65 -12.49 -1.22 4.40
CA ARG A 65 -12.11 -1.70 3.06
C ARG A 65 -11.94 -3.22 3.02
N PHE A 66 -11.30 -3.78 4.04
CA PHE A 66 -11.11 -5.22 4.16
C PHE A 66 -12.46 -5.97 4.27
N ALA A 67 -13.39 -5.49 5.09
CA ALA A 67 -14.73 -6.05 5.21
C ALA A 67 -15.49 -5.99 3.89
N LEU A 68 -15.34 -4.90 3.12
CA LEU A 68 -15.92 -4.75 1.79
C LEU A 68 -15.43 -5.82 0.81
N ILE A 69 -14.10 -6.02 0.72
CA ILE A 69 -13.50 -7.08 -0.12
C ILE A 69 -14.00 -8.47 0.29
N LYS A 70 -14.05 -8.76 1.59
CA LYS A 70 -14.57 -10.05 2.08
C LYS A 70 -16.01 -10.29 1.64
N SER A 71 -16.88 -9.29 1.79
CA SER A 71 -18.27 -9.40 1.42
C SER A 71 -18.50 -9.59 -0.09
N VAL A 72 -17.69 -8.93 -0.93
CA VAL A 72 -17.76 -9.09 -2.39
C VAL A 72 -17.23 -10.45 -2.81
N ARG A 73 -16.12 -10.90 -2.24
CA ARG A 73 -15.55 -12.22 -2.48
C ARG A 73 -16.54 -13.35 -2.17
N GLU A 74 -17.24 -13.24 -1.05
CA GLU A 74 -18.26 -14.21 -0.63
C GLU A 74 -19.48 -14.18 -1.57
N GLU A 75 -19.97 -12.99 -1.95
CA GLU A 75 -21.10 -12.83 -2.87
C GLU A 75 -20.81 -13.43 -4.26
N LEU A 76 -19.62 -13.15 -4.80
CA LEU A 76 -19.25 -13.60 -6.17
C LEU A 76 -18.68 -15.02 -6.17
N ASN A 77 -18.39 -15.60 -5.02
CA ASN A 77 -17.70 -16.89 -4.88
C ASN A 77 -16.38 -16.94 -5.68
N ILE A 78 -15.64 -15.82 -5.71
CA ILE A 78 -14.35 -15.68 -6.40
C ILE A 78 -13.22 -15.65 -5.37
N PRO A 79 -12.15 -16.45 -5.53
CA PRO A 79 -11.01 -16.44 -4.62
C PRO A 79 -10.16 -15.17 -4.85
N ILE A 80 -10.37 -14.13 -4.06
CA ILE A 80 -9.53 -12.92 -4.03
C ILE A 80 -8.67 -12.96 -2.76
N ALA A 81 -7.36 -12.95 -2.93
CA ALA A 81 -6.45 -12.86 -1.82
C ALA A 81 -6.39 -11.43 -1.26
N THR A 82 -6.11 -11.29 0.02
CA THR A 82 -5.86 -10.00 0.66
C THR A 82 -4.39 -9.92 1.06
N LEU A 83 -3.73 -8.82 0.66
CA LEU A 83 -2.33 -8.55 0.95
C LEU A 83 -2.24 -7.33 1.85
N LEU A 84 -1.72 -7.53 3.05
CA LEU A 84 -1.41 -6.46 3.97
C LEU A 84 0.05 -6.04 3.73
N ASP A 85 0.22 -4.82 3.21
CA ASP A 85 1.52 -4.20 3.02
C ASP A 85 1.81 -3.35 4.26
N THR A 86 2.68 -3.89 5.11
CA THR A 86 2.97 -3.28 6.41
C THR A 86 3.83 -2.05 6.26
N LYS A 87 3.53 -1.05 7.06
CA LYS A 87 4.45 0.05 7.31
C LYS A 87 5.69 -0.48 8.03
N GLY A 88 6.83 -0.43 7.36
CA GLY A 88 8.11 -0.77 7.97
C GLY A 88 8.57 0.26 9.02
N PRO A 89 9.73 0.06 9.65
CA PRO A 89 10.36 1.11 10.43
C PRO A 89 10.70 2.30 9.53
N GLU A 90 10.09 3.44 9.81
CA GLU A 90 10.24 4.66 9.00
C GLU A 90 10.71 5.83 9.85
N ILE A 91 11.60 6.64 9.27
CA ILE A 91 11.86 7.97 9.75
C ILE A 91 10.99 8.92 8.92
N ARG A 92 10.00 9.53 9.54
CA ARG A 92 9.05 10.43 8.87
C ARG A 92 9.24 11.86 9.34
N THR A 93 9.05 12.78 8.41
CA THR A 93 8.87 14.20 8.72
C THR A 93 7.45 14.45 9.25
N GLY A 94 7.29 15.49 10.07
CA GLY A 94 6.00 15.86 10.64
C GLY A 94 5.06 16.54 9.63
N ALA A 95 3.80 16.70 10.07
CA ALA A 95 2.81 17.38 9.28
C ALA A 95 3.16 18.86 9.06
N VAL A 96 2.93 19.34 7.84
CA VAL A 96 3.13 20.73 7.49
C VAL A 96 1.98 21.58 8.04
N LYS A 97 2.30 22.76 8.51
CA LYS A 97 1.31 23.71 9.03
C LYS A 97 0.24 24.00 7.95
N ASP A 98 -1.02 23.88 8.35
CA ASP A 98 -2.20 24.12 7.49
C ASP A 98 -2.28 23.21 6.24
N ASP A 99 -1.63 22.04 6.24
CA ASP A 99 -1.52 21.12 5.10
C ASP A 99 -1.05 21.77 3.79
N LYS A 100 -0.31 22.87 3.88
CA LYS A 100 0.22 23.60 2.73
C LYS A 100 1.50 22.98 2.22
N LYS A 101 1.73 23.09 0.91
CA LYS A 101 3.03 22.74 0.34
C LYS A 101 4.07 23.77 0.80
N VAL A 102 5.22 23.29 1.24
CA VAL A 102 6.39 24.11 1.59
C VAL A 102 7.42 23.96 0.47
N THR A 103 7.91 25.09 0.00
CA THR A 103 9.00 25.12 -0.98
C THR A 103 10.32 25.37 -0.24
N LEU A 104 11.25 24.46 -0.41
CA LEU A 104 12.62 24.60 0.08
C LEU A 104 13.51 25.14 -1.05
N VAL A 105 14.44 26.03 -0.71
CA VAL A 105 15.36 26.63 -1.66
C VAL A 105 16.74 26.04 -1.49
N GLU A 106 17.41 25.67 -2.58
CA GLU A 106 18.76 25.13 -2.55
C GLU A 106 19.71 26.04 -1.75
N GLY A 107 20.49 25.43 -0.85
CA GLY A 107 21.44 26.12 0.03
C GLY A 107 20.85 26.80 1.25
N GLN A 108 19.52 26.76 1.44
CA GLN A 108 18.92 27.30 2.67
C GLN A 108 19.27 26.41 3.88
N LYS A 109 19.28 27.04 5.08
CA LYS A 109 19.34 26.30 6.34
C LYS A 109 17.96 25.71 6.65
N TYR A 110 17.92 24.41 6.90
CA TYR A 110 16.71 23.71 7.31
C TYR A 110 16.98 22.91 8.58
N THR A 111 16.08 23.00 9.56
CA THR A 111 16.26 22.34 10.84
C THR A 111 15.39 21.10 10.93
N LEU A 112 15.99 19.94 11.16
CA LEU A 112 15.29 18.73 11.59
C LEU A 112 15.34 18.65 13.12
N THR A 113 14.21 18.35 13.75
CA THR A 113 14.10 18.33 15.23
C THR A 113 13.25 17.14 15.69
N THR A 114 13.57 16.61 16.84
CA THR A 114 12.76 15.57 17.51
C THR A 114 11.61 16.13 18.34
N ARG A 115 11.52 17.47 18.46
CA ARG A 115 10.41 18.15 19.15
C ARG A 115 9.17 18.16 18.28
N GLN A 116 8.00 18.02 18.89
CA GLN A 116 6.72 18.13 18.20
C GLN A 116 6.46 19.58 17.80
N VAL A 117 6.71 19.89 16.55
CA VAL A 117 6.47 21.23 15.96
C VAL A 117 5.82 21.09 14.59
N PRO A 118 4.89 21.96 14.20
CA PRO A 118 4.39 22.02 12.84
C PRO A 118 5.54 22.38 11.88
N ALA A 119 5.60 21.69 10.75
CA ALA A 119 6.61 21.96 9.74
C ALA A 119 6.33 23.27 8.99
N ASP A 120 7.39 23.98 8.66
CA ASP A 120 7.38 25.15 7.78
C ASP A 120 8.62 25.16 6.86
N ASP A 121 8.95 26.30 6.25
CA ASP A 121 10.11 26.45 5.38
C ASP A 121 11.48 26.50 6.11
N LYS A 122 11.50 26.40 7.43
CA LYS A 122 12.72 26.50 8.26
C LYS A 122 12.96 25.31 9.16
N ILE A 123 11.88 24.63 9.59
CA ILE A 123 11.95 23.57 10.58
C ILE A 123 10.93 22.49 10.30
N ASN A 124 11.30 21.24 10.56
CA ASN A 124 10.39 20.12 10.58
C ASN A 124 10.77 19.14 11.69
N MET A 125 9.77 18.52 12.29
CA MET A 125 10.00 17.42 13.21
C MET A 125 10.34 16.13 12.44
N VAL A 126 11.06 15.23 13.08
CA VAL A 126 11.26 13.86 12.62
C VAL A 126 10.84 12.87 13.69
N THR A 127 10.29 11.74 13.27
CA THR A 127 9.76 10.72 14.18
C THR A 127 10.85 9.94 14.91
N TYR A 128 12.08 9.97 14.42
CA TYR A 128 13.19 9.23 15.01
C TYR A 128 13.93 10.09 16.06
N ALA A 129 13.70 9.73 17.32
CA ALA A 129 14.27 10.48 18.46
C ALA A 129 15.80 10.40 18.56
N GLY A 130 16.41 9.29 18.09
CA GLY A 130 17.86 9.07 18.09
C GLY A 130 18.62 9.81 16.98
N LEU A 131 17.93 10.46 16.02
CA LEU A 131 18.60 11.10 14.89
C LEU A 131 19.75 12.04 15.27
N PRO A 132 19.64 12.91 16.30
CA PRO A 132 20.75 13.80 16.68
C PRO A 132 21.98 13.09 17.23
N GLU A 133 21.82 11.86 17.73
CA GLU A 133 22.91 11.05 18.29
C GLU A 133 23.61 10.22 17.19
N ASP A 134 22.86 9.85 16.15
CA ASP A 134 23.34 9.01 15.05
C ASP A 134 24.01 9.80 13.93
N VAL A 135 23.80 11.11 13.85
CA VAL A 135 24.38 11.95 12.80
C VAL A 135 25.50 12.86 13.33
N THR A 136 26.50 13.06 12.51
CA THR A 136 27.61 13.97 12.79
C THR A 136 27.77 14.99 11.66
N THR A 137 28.52 16.07 11.93
CA THR A 137 28.81 17.09 10.92
C THR A 137 29.43 16.47 9.67
N GLY A 138 28.85 16.75 8.51
CA GLY A 138 29.29 16.22 7.22
C GLY A 138 28.45 15.02 6.73
N ASN A 139 27.57 14.46 7.55
CA ASN A 139 26.63 13.46 7.06
C ASN A 139 25.58 14.10 6.14
N ILE A 140 25.15 13.33 5.14
CA ILE A 140 24.09 13.71 4.23
C ILE A 140 22.79 13.05 4.70
N ILE A 141 21.73 13.83 4.82
CA ILE A 141 20.38 13.34 5.12
C ILE A 141 19.55 13.54 3.85
N LEU A 142 19.04 12.45 3.31
CA LEU A 142 18.16 12.46 2.15
C LEU A 142 16.69 12.52 2.61
N ILE A 143 15.91 13.39 1.97
CA ILE A 143 14.47 13.52 2.21
C ILE A 143 13.74 13.27 0.88
N ASP A 144 12.53 12.70 0.96
CA ASP A 144 11.67 12.40 -0.19
C ASP A 144 12.41 11.56 -1.25
N ASP A 145 12.89 10.37 -0.81
CA ASP A 145 13.66 9.42 -1.64
C ASP A 145 14.91 10.03 -2.32
N GLY A 146 15.46 11.08 -1.73
CA GLY A 146 16.65 11.76 -2.23
C GLY A 146 16.38 12.88 -3.23
N LEU A 147 15.15 13.33 -3.31
CA LEU A 147 14.84 14.55 -4.09
C LEU A 147 15.32 15.82 -3.39
N ILE A 148 15.52 15.75 -2.06
CA ILE A 148 16.06 16.81 -1.21
C ILE A 148 17.21 16.24 -0.37
#